data_593d044c2cc5cd40106c9c70c505db38
#
_entry.id   593d044c2cc5cd40106c9c70c505db38
#
_cell.length_a   1.000
_cell.length_b   1.000
_cell.length_c   1.000
_cell.angle_alpha   90.00
_cell.angle_beta   90.00
_cell.angle_gamma   90.00
#
_symmetry.space_group_name_H-M   'P 1'
#
loop_
_entity.id
_entity.type
_entity.pdbx_description
1 polymer ?
#
loop_
_entity_poly.entity_id
_entity_poly.type
_entity_poly.pdbx_seq_one_letter_code
_entity_poly.pdbx_strand_id
1 'polypeptide(L)'
;MHLRGGAREQLAAAVPPKRSSPWAAGWLELITLAAAAATVAVCLTHVWASPLELTPLLAVPPALAGIGASTIRRPLAYGILALIAAGAIDALLRGGITAATGAHQVPLATAGAVAVTTVISIVGLKVGNGKTTVDQEQQEQQIANVISVAEAAQRAVLRPLPEQLGPLKLGVVYLAAAAEARVGGDLYEVASTKDNGIRLIIGDVRGKGLGAVEVAADIIGRFREVAHGVGTLNEVAHRLDAGLSRRWGQYEEFVTALLAEIDPDRGKLTILNCGHPPPILISPEDGVTVLEVRAPAPPLGLLTLGSDAGAKEVCTFKPNDQLLLYTDGVTEARDPSREFYPLDERVRVLAPKAQPKLTRTGKVRANGTAPSLLDLVKDDLLKYVGAPPDDDAALLLVRAPAVWPGGRPVPPVPPVPPISRT
;
A
#
# COMPACT_ATOMS: atom_id res chain seq x y z
N MET A 1 -27.79 5.04 -19.66
CA MET A 1 -27.63 5.53 -18.28
C MET A 1 -27.98 4.44 -17.26
N HIS A 2 -27.55 3.16 -17.45
CA HIS A 2 -27.93 2.02 -16.59
C HIS A 2 -26.81 0.97 -16.42
N LEU A 3 -25.52 1.33 -16.52
CA LEU A 3 -24.40 0.38 -16.35
C LEU A 3 -23.46 0.72 -15.16
N ARG A 4 -23.81 1.71 -14.32
CA ARG A 4 -22.95 2.14 -13.18
C ARG A 4 -23.22 1.46 -11.82
N GLY A 5 -24.30 0.71 -11.68
CA GLY A 5 -24.68 0.08 -10.40
C GLY A 5 -23.91 -1.22 -10.08
N GLY A 6 -23.60 -2.03 -11.09
CA GLY A 6 -23.06 -3.36 -10.88
C GLY A 6 -21.61 -3.43 -10.39
N ALA A 7 -20.77 -2.47 -10.76
CA ALA A 7 -19.36 -2.46 -10.35
C ALA A 7 -19.17 -2.00 -8.90
N ARG A 8 -20.03 -1.10 -8.39
CA ARG A 8 -20.02 -0.66 -6.99
C ARG A 8 -20.49 -1.75 -6.01
N GLU A 9 -21.48 -2.53 -6.39
CA GLU A 9 -21.93 -3.66 -5.57
C GLU A 9 -20.92 -4.80 -5.50
N GLN A 10 -20.16 -5.05 -6.56
CA GLN A 10 -19.10 -6.07 -6.55
C GLN A 10 -17.86 -5.64 -5.75
N LEU A 11 -17.53 -4.34 -5.68
CA LEU A 11 -16.45 -3.84 -4.82
C LEU A 11 -16.83 -3.78 -3.33
N ALA A 12 -18.11 -3.55 -3.01
CA ALA A 12 -18.60 -3.58 -1.62
C ALA A 12 -18.66 -5.01 -1.04
N ALA A 13 -18.70 -6.04 -1.89
CA ALA A 13 -18.67 -7.45 -1.46
C ALA A 13 -17.27 -7.98 -1.11
N ALA A 14 -16.20 -7.25 -1.37
CA ALA A 14 -14.82 -7.60 -1.00
C ALA A 14 -14.44 -7.15 0.41
N VAL A 15 -15.34 -7.32 1.40
CA VAL A 15 -14.98 -7.25 2.81
C VAL A 15 -14.22 -8.54 3.14
N PRO A 16 -12.97 -8.48 3.64
CA PRO A 16 -12.24 -9.69 4.00
C PRO A 16 -13.04 -10.48 5.04
N PRO A 17 -13.12 -11.80 4.93
CA PRO A 17 -13.82 -12.61 5.90
C PRO A 17 -13.22 -12.30 7.28
N LYS A 18 -14.08 -11.92 8.25
CA LYS A 18 -13.68 -11.73 9.65
C LYS A 18 -12.84 -12.94 10.05
N ARG A 19 -11.57 -12.75 10.33
CA ARG A 19 -10.73 -13.76 10.97
C ARG A 19 -11.51 -14.24 12.18
N SER A 20 -11.87 -15.52 12.20
CA SER A 20 -12.51 -16.13 13.36
C SER A 20 -11.63 -15.81 14.57
N SER A 21 -12.16 -15.13 15.56
CA SER A 21 -11.39 -14.73 16.73
C SER A 21 -10.74 -15.97 17.35
N PRO A 22 -9.51 -15.92 17.87
CA PRO A 22 -8.86 -17.06 18.51
C PRO A 22 -9.72 -17.66 19.63
N TRP A 23 -10.62 -16.89 20.20
CA TRP A 23 -11.61 -17.28 21.20
C TRP A 23 -12.69 -18.24 20.65
N ALA A 24 -13.14 -18.09 19.40
CA ALA A 24 -14.14 -18.97 18.81
C ALA A 24 -13.61 -20.40 18.62
N ALA A 25 -12.33 -20.56 18.28
CA ALA A 25 -11.69 -21.87 18.17
C ALA A 25 -11.56 -22.56 19.55
N GLY A 26 -11.25 -21.82 20.60
CA GLY A 26 -11.16 -22.33 21.97
C GLY A 26 -12.51 -22.80 22.53
N TRP A 27 -13.59 -22.06 22.27
CA TRP A 27 -14.93 -22.46 22.68
C TRP A 27 -15.42 -23.74 21.99
N LEU A 28 -15.09 -23.93 20.71
CA LEU A 28 -15.45 -25.13 19.96
C LEU A 28 -14.72 -26.38 20.52
N GLU A 29 -13.46 -26.23 20.93
CA GLU A 29 -12.72 -27.29 21.63
C GLU A 29 -13.34 -27.64 22.99
N LEU A 30 -13.70 -26.66 23.79
CA LEU A 30 -14.37 -26.88 25.08
C LEU A 30 -15.71 -27.58 24.91
N ILE A 31 -16.50 -27.20 23.91
CA ILE A 31 -17.79 -27.83 23.61
C ILE A 31 -17.58 -29.28 23.16
N THR A 32 -16.60 -29.60 22.32
CA THR A 32 -16.33 -30.99 21.90
C THR A 32 -15.81 -31.86 23.03
N LEU A 33 -14.96 -31.32 23.90
CA LEU A 33 -14.49 -32.01 25.11
C LEU A 33 -15.63 -32.27 26.11
N ALA A 34 -16.47 -31.28 26.37
CA ALA A 34 -17.62 -31.38 27.22
C ALA A 34 -18.64 -32.42 26.68
N ALA A 35 -18.90 -32.41 25.38
CA ALA A 35 -19.77 -33.38 24.73
C ALA A 35 -19.20 -34.82 24.82
N ALA A 36 -17.87 -34.97 24.63
CA ALA A 36 -17.20 -36.26 24.78
C ALA A 36 -17.31 -36.79 26.22
N ALA A 37 -17.04 -35.95 27.22
CA ALA A 37 -17.14 -36.30 28.63
C ALA A 37 -18.59 -36.64 29.04
N ALA A 38 -19.56 -35.85 28.59
CA ALA A 38 -20.98 -36.11 28.84
C ALA A 38 -21.43 -37.43 28.20
N THR A 39 -21.00 -37.73 26.97
CA THR A 39 -21.34 -38.99 26.29
C THR A 39 -20.79 -40.19 27.03
N VAL A 40 -19.53 -40.12 27.48
CA VAL A 40 -18.92 -41.20 28.29
C VAL A 40 -19.64 -41.35 29.61
N ALA A 41 -19.97 -40.26 30.32
CA ALA A 41 -20.72 -40.30 31.57
C ALA A 41 -22.11 -40.91 31.41
N VAL A 42 -22.84 -40.54 30.35
CA VAL A 42 -24.15 -41.11 30.03
C VAL A 42 -24.04 -42.61 29.73
N CYS A 43 -23.04 -43.03 28.95
CA CYS A 43 -22.82 -44.45 28.69
C CYS A 43 -22.52 -45.24 29.97
N LEU A 44 -21.69 -44.69 30.88
CA LEU A 44 -21.36 -45.33 32.16
C LEU A 44 -22.55 -45.41 33.12
N THR A 45 -23.38 -44.37 33.21
CA THR A 45 -24.57 -44.39 34.07
C THR A 45 -25.67 -45.36 33.60
N HIS A 46 -25.81 -45.47 32.25
CA HIS A 46 -26.79 -46.40 31.67
C HIS A 46 -26.38 -47.87 31.73
N VAL A 47 -25.08 -48.17 31.80
CA VAL A 47 -24.57 -49.52 32.06
C VAL A 47 -25.12 -50.06 33.38
N TRP A 48 -25.43 -49.14 34.32
CA TRP A 48 -25.95 -49.54 35.68
C TRP A 48 -27.49 -49.53 35.83
N ALA A 49 -28.21 -48.86 34.91
CA ALA A 49 -29.60 -48.51 35.17
C ALA A 49 -30.66 -49.06 34.17
N SER A 50 -30.29 -49.48 32.94
CA SER A 50 -31.34 -49.92 31.98
C SER A 50 -30.80 -50.75 30.81
N PRO A 51 -31.64 -51.54 30.11
CA PRO A 51 -31.31 -52.42 28.99
C PRO A 51 -31.13 -51.64 27.63
N LEU A 52 -31.12 -50.29 27.63
CA LEU A 52 -31.00 -49.51 26.45
C LEU A 52 -29.52 -49.38 26.03
N GLU A 53 -29.20 -49.81 24.82
CA GLU A 53 -27.88 -49.77 24.25
C GLU A 53 -27.52 -48.33 23.77
N LEU A 54 -26.85 -47.52 24.61
CA LEU A 54 -26.43 -46.15 24.30
C LEU A 54 -24.99 -46.04 23.79
N THR A 55 -24.30 -47.18 23.71
CA THR A 55 -22.90 -47.24 23.16
C THR A 55 -22.71 -46.62 21.78
N PRO A 56 -23.69 -46.60 20.85
CA PRO A 56 -23.56 -45.89 19.57
C PRO A 56 -23.35 -44.37 19.71
N LEU A 57 -23.71 -43.77 20.86
CA LEU A 57 -23.45 -42.34 21.12
C LEU A 57 -21.96 -41.99 21.18
N LEU A 58 -21.06 -42.95 21.33
CA LEU A 58 -19.62 -42.76 21.26
C LEU A 58 -19.14 -42.32 19.85
N ALA A 59 -19.98 -42.41 18.82
CA ALA A 59 -19.73 -41.89 17.50
C ALA A 59 -19.87 -40.35 17.40
N VAL A 60 -20.54 -39.71 18.38
CA VAL A 60 -20.79 -38.24 18.37
C VAL A 60 -19.52 -37.40 18.51
N PRO A 61 -18.57 -37.67 19.43
CA PRO A 61 -17.37 -36.91 19.59
C PRO A 61 -16.51 -36.79 18.31
N PRO A 62 -16.21 -37.88 17.58
CA PRO A 62 -15.43 -37.75 16.35
C PRO A 62 -16.19 -37.02 15.23
N ALA A 63 -17.53 -37.13 15.20
CA ALA A 63 -18.34 -36.36 14.25
C ALA A 63 -18.26 -34.84 14.53
N LEU A 64 -18.42 -34.46 15.81
CA LEU A 64 -18.31 -33.06 16.23
C LEU A 64 -16.88 -32.51 16.06
N ALA A 65 -15.86 -33.32 16.29
CA ALA A 65 -14.46 -32.92 16.12
C ALA A 65 -14.06 -32.59 14.66
N GLY A 66 -14.83 -33.09 13.68
CA GLY A 66 -14.67 -32.76 12.28
C GLY A 66 -15.17 -31.34 11.94
N ILE A 67 -16.05 -30.75 12.74
CA ILE A 67 -16.65 -29.45 12.52
C ILE A 67 -15.60 -28.35 12.90
N GLY A 68 -15.14 -27.57 11.90
CA GLY A 68 -14.19 -26.48 12.13
C GLY A 68 -12.75 -26.92 12.42
N ALA A 69 -12.41 -28.21 12.26
CA ALA A 69 -11.04 -28.68 12.44
C ALA A 69 -10.17 -28.30 11.24
N SER A 70 -8.99 -27.71 11.50
CA SER A 70 -7.99 -27.37 10.47
C SER A 70 -7.05 -28.55 10.15
N THR A 71 -7.04 -29.60 10.97
CA THR A 71 -6.12 -30.74 10.82
C THR A 71 -6.81 -32.07 11.05
N ILE A 72 -6.33 -33.12 10.37
CA ILE A 72 -6.83 -34.51 10.53
C ILE A 72 -6.59 -35.08 11.94
N ARG A 73 -5.64 -34.50 12.69
CA ARG A 73 -5.20 -34.99 14.00
C ARG A 73 -6.37 -35.04 15.03
N ARG A 74 -7.26 -34.03 15.01
CA ARG A 74 -8.39 -33.94 15.97
C ARG A 74 -9.44 -35.06 15.79
N PRO A 75 -10.08 -35.20 14.60
CA PRO A 75 -11.07 -36.27 14.43
C PRO A 75 -10.46 -37.66 14.61
N LEU A 76 -9.19 -37.87 14.22
CA LEU A 76 -8.49 -39.14 14.43
C LEU A 76 -8.27 -39.41 15.91
N ALA A 77 -7.83 -38.43 16.71
CA ALA A 77 -7.62 -38.59 18.14
C ALA A 77 -8.93 -38.92 18.89
N TYR A 78 -10.02 -38.23 18.57
CA TYR A 78 -11.33 -38.51 19.16
C TYR A 78 -11.92 -39.86 18.70
N GLY A 79 -11.65 -40.27 17.45
CA GLY A 79 -12.03 -41.59 16.96
C GLY A 79 -11.31 -42.72 17.72
N ILE A 80 -10.00 -42.59 17.92
CA ILE A 80 -9.19 -43.54 18.69
C ILE A 80 -9.68 -43.58 20.16
N LEU A 81 -9.90 -42.43 20.77
CA LEU A 81 -10.38 -42.35 22.17
C LEU A 81 -11.76 -43.01 22.32
N ALA A 82 -12.67 -42.78 21.37
CA ALA A 82 -13.98 -43.39 21.35
C ALA A 82 -13.93 -44.94 21.22
N LEU A 83 -13.00 -45.45 20.39
CA LEU A 83 -12.77 -46.91 20.27
C LEU A 83 -12.21 -47.52 21.56
N ILE A 84 -11.28 -46.84 22.23
CA ILE A 84 -10.73 -47.26 23.52
C ILE A 84 -11.85 -47.28 24.57
N ALA A 85 -12.67 -46.23 24.63
CA ALA A 85 -13.80 -46.15 25.56
C ALA A 85 -14.83 -47.28 25.31
N ALA A 86 -15.17 -47.57 24.04
CA ALA A 86 -16.05 -48.64 23.67
C ALA A 86 -15.48 -49.99 24.12
N GLY A 87 -14.19 -50.25 23.92
CA GLY A 87 -13.50 -51.46 24.37
C GLY A 87 -13.47 -51.62 25.89
N ALA A 88 -13.25 -50.51 26.62
CA ALA A 88 -13.26 -50.50 28.09
C ALA A 88 -14.68 -50.79 28.67
N ILE A 89 -15.70 -50.19 28.06
CA ILE A 89 -17.10 -50.46 28.43
C ILE A 89 -17.45 -51.93 28.20
N ASP A 90 -17.06 -52.51 27.05
CA ASP A 90 -17.29 -53.93 26.78
C ASP A 90 -16.57 -54.84 27.77
N ALA A 91 -15.31 -54.53 28.14
CA ALA A 91 -14.54 -55.29 29.11
C ALA A 91 -15.16 -55.23 30.51
N LEU A 92 -15.69 -54.08 30.94
CA LEU A 92 -16.41 -53.91 32.20
C LEU A 92 -17.71 -54.72 32.25
N LEU A 93 -18.46 -54.75 31.14
CA LEU A 93 -19.69 -55.52 31.01
C LEU A 93 -19.45 -57.04 31.07
N ARG A 94 -18.31 -57.50 30.52
CA ARG A 94 -17.93 -58.95 30.58
C ARG A 94 -17.40 -59.38 31.96
N GLY A 95 -16.77 -58.47 32.71
CA GLY A 95 -16.25 -58.72 34.05
C GLY A 95 -17.28 -58.76 35.16
N GLY A 96 -18.47 -58.21 34.92
CA GLY A 96 -19.61 -58.19 35.89
C GLY A 96 -20.73 -59.09 35.48
N ILE A 97 -20.73 -60.31 36.01
CA ILE A 97 -21.90 -61.25 36.23
C ILE A 97 -23.11 -61.04 35.28
N THR A 98 -23.02 -61.44 34.02
CA THR A 98 -24.21 -61.89 33.25
C THR A 98 -23.81 -62.78 32.08
N ALA A 99 -23.53 -64.04 32.38
CA ALA A 99 -23.33 -65.11 31.40
C ALA A 99 -24.61 -65.59 30.74
N ALA A 100 -25.73 -64.84 30.80
CA ALA A 100 -27.04 -65.38 30.52
C ALA A 100 -27.85 -64.81 29.37
N THR A 101 -27.36 -63.77 28.67
CA THR A 101 -28.13 -63.23 27.54
C THR A 101 -27.24 -62.91 26.37
N GLY A 102 -27.63 -63.33 25.16
CA GLY A 102 -26.92 -63.31 23.90
C GLY A 102 -26.44 -61.94 23.35
N ALA A 103 -25.87 -61.10 24.18
CA ALA A 103 -25.43 -59.70 23.87
C ALA A 103 -24.06 -59.64 23.26
N HIS A 104 -23.60 -60.59 22.45
CA HIS A 104 -22.25 -60.64 21.92
C HIS A 104 -22.06 -59.82 20.61
N GLN A 105 -23.10 -59.12 20.12
CA GLN A 105 -23.01 -58.38 18.83
C GLN A 105 -22.85 -56.86 18.97
N VAL A 106 -23.02 -56.29 20.17
CA VAL A 106 -22.98 -54.84 20.40
C VAL A 106 -21.62 -54.20 20.15
N PRO A 107 -20.46 -54.76 20.51
CA PRO A 107 -19.18 -54.10 20.32
C PRO A 107 -18.80 -53.90 18.85
N LEU A 108 -19.23 -54.82 17.96
CA LEU A 108 -18.90 -54.74 16.54
C LEU A 108 -19.68 -53.60 15.85
N ALA A 109 -20.92 -53.39 16.21
CA ALA A 109 -21.76 -52.31 15.68
C ALA A 109 -21.27 -50.92 16.13
N THR A 110 -20.88 -50.77 17.41
CA THR A 110 -20.33 -49.52 17.94
C THR A 110 -18.96 -49.20 17.36
N ALA A 111 -18.07 -50.17 17.24
CA ALA A 111 -16.77 -49.99 16.57
C ALA A 111 -16.96 -49.60 15.11
N GLY A 112 -17.91 -50.20 14.41
CA GLY A 112 -18.26 -49.83 13.03
C GLY A 112 -18.80 -48.42 12.92
N ALA A 113 -19.71 -48.00 13.79
CA ALA A 113 -20.27 -46.64 13.80
C ALA A 113 -19.20 -45.56 14.07
N VAL A 114 -18.29 -45.80 15.03
CA VAL A 114 -17.18 -44.88 15.33
C VAL A 114 -16.20 -44.80 14.14
N ALA A 115 -15.87 -45.93 13.51
CA ALA A 115 -14.98 -45.93 12.34
C ALA A 115 -15.60 -45.17 11.16
N VAL A 116 -16.87 -45.40 10.84
CA VAL A 116 -17.57 -44.72 9.75
C VAL A 116 -17.65 -43.21 9.98
N THR A 117 -18.03 -42.74 11.18
CA THR A 117 -18.10 -41.32 11.49
C THR A 117 -16.75 -40.67 11.50
N THR A 118 -15.67 -41.35 11.93
CA THR A 118 -14.32 -40.85 11.87
C THR A 118 -13.85 -40.67 10.41
N VAL A 119 -14.14 -41.68 9.55
CA VAL A 119 -13.82 -41.61 8.13
C VAL A 119 -14.58 -40.47 7.43
N ILE A 120 -15.88 -40.35 7.68
CA ILE A 120 -16.71 -39.25 7.12
C ILE A 120 -16.16 -37.89 7.55
N SER A 121 -15.77 -37.73 8.83
CA SER A 121 -15.19 -36.49 9.34
C SER A 121 -13.86 -36.13 8.69
N ILE A 122 -13.00 -37.15 8.48
CA ILE A 122 -11.70 -36.95 7.78
C ILE A 122 -11.91 -36.61 6.30
N VAL A 123 -12.85 -37.27 5.63
CA VAL A 123 -13.15 -36.98 4.21
C VAL A 123 -13.79 -35.61 4.09
N GLY A 124 -14.74 -35.25 4.95
CA GLY A 124 -15.34 -33.93 4.99
C GLY A 124 -14.32 -32.80 5.21
N LEU A 125 -13.35 -33.05 6.13
CA LEU A 125 -12.24 -32.12 6.36
C LEU A 125 -11.34 -31.96 5.12
N LYS A 126 -10.96 -33.04 4.45
CA LYS A 126 -10.15 -32.96 3.22
C LYS A 126 -10.86 -32.24 2.08
N VAL A 127 -12.15 -32.50 1.89
CA VAL A 127 -12.95 -31.82 0.87
C VAL A 127 -13.15 -30.35 1.22
N GLY A 128 -13.41 -30.02 2.48
CA GLY A 128 -13.56 -28.65 2.96
C GLY A 128 -12.26 -27.83 2.80
N ASN A 129 -11.12 -28.40 3.24
CA ASN A 129 -9.81 -27.73 3.09
C ASN A 129 -9.39 -27.61 1.62
N GLY A 130 -9.72 -28.58 0.76
CA GLY A 130 -9.43 -28.50 -0.66
C GLY A 130 -10.19 -27.36 -1.35
N LYS A 131 -11.46 -27.12 -0.98
CA LYS A 131 -12.23 -25.98 -1.52
C LYS A 131 -11.69 -24.63 -1.03
N THR A 132 -11.38 -24.52 0.27
CA THR A 132 -10.84 -23.27 0.84
C THR A 132 -9.48 -22.89 0.27
N THR A 133 -8.60 -23.86 -0.04
CA THR A 133 -7.30 -23.57 -0.67
C THR A 133 -7.46 -23.13 -2.13
N VAL A 134 -8.33 -23.79 -2.90
CA VAL A 134 -8.61 -23.40 -4.30
C VAL A 134 -9.25 -22.00 -4.37
N ASP A 135 -10.20 -21.73 -3.47
CA ASP A 135 -10.85 -20.41 -3.40
C ASP A 135 -9.85 -19.32 -2.99
N GLN A 136 -8.92 -19.61 -2.06
CA GLN A 136 -7.84 -18.70 -1.67
C GLN A 136 -6.86 -18.46 -2.81
N GLU A 137 -6.40 -19.50 -3.47
CA GLU A 137 -5.49 -19.37 -4.63
C GLU A 137 -6.13 -18.55 -5.76
N GLN A 138 -7.41 -18.77 -6.04
CA GLN A 138 -8.15 -17.98 -7.03
C GLN A 138 -8.28 -16.51 -6.62
N GLN A 139 -8.54 -16.25 -5.34
CA GLN A 139 -8.65 -14.89 -4.81
C GLN A 139 -7.30 -14.17 -4.83
N GLU A 140 -6.21 -14.83 -4.45
CA GLU A 140 -4.85 -14.30 -4.54
C GLU A 140 -4.47 -14.00 -6.00
N GLN A 141 -4.81 -14.90 -6.95
CA GLN A 141 -4.59 -14.69 -8.36
C GLN A 141 -5.39 -13.50 -8.92
N GLN A 142 -6.64 -13.33 -8.48
CA GLN A 142 -7.45 -12.18 -8.87
C GLN A 142 -6.86 -10.86 -8.35
N ILE A 143 -6.42 -10.83 -7.09
CA ILE A 143 -5.77 -9.67 -6.50
C ILE A 143 -4.48 -9.35 -7.24
N ALA A 144 -3.62 -10.34 -7.51
CA ALA A 144 -2.39 -10.16 -8.27
C ALA A 144 -2.66 -9.62 -9.69
N ASN A 145 -3.70 -10.10 -10.36
CA ASN A 145 -4.10 -9.59 -11.67
C ASN A 145 -4.56 -8.12 -11.60
N VAL A 146 -5.36 -7.74 -10.60
CA VAL A 146 -5.81 -6.35 -10.41
C VAL A 146 -4.62 -5.43 -10.13
N ILE A 147 -3.68 -5.85 -9.29
CA ILE A 147 -2.45 -5.10 -9.01
C ILE A 147 -1.64 -4.92 -10.31
N SER A 148 -1.42 -5.99 -11.06
CA SER A 148 -0.68 -5.93 -12.33
C SER A 148 -1.31 -4.98 -13.36
N VAL A 149 -2.64 -4.96 -13.46
CA VAL A 149 -3.37 -4.04 -14.34
C VAL A 149 -3.22 -2.60 -13.84
N ALA A 150 -3.30 -2.36 -12.53
CA ALA A 150 -3.14 -1.03 -11.95
C ALA A 150 -1.72 -0.49 -12.17
N GLU A 151 -0.69 -1.32 -11.97
CA GLU A 151 0.71 -0.94 -12.27
C GLU A 151 0.94 -0.63 -13.75
N ALA A 152 0.32 -1.41 -14.64
CA ALA A 152 0.40 -1.16 -16.07
C ALA A 152 -0.29 0.15 -16.45
N ALA A 153 -1.45 0.44 -15.85
CA ALA A 153 -2.18 1.69 -16.04
C ALA A 153 -1.37 2.89 -15.50
N GLN A 154 -0.80 2.79 -14.31
CA GLN A 154 0.03 3.84 -13.71
C GLN A 154 1.25 4.13 -14.59
N ARG A 155 1.96 3.10 -15.05
CA ARG A 155 3.10 3.26 -15.99
C ARG A 155 2.69 3.90 -17.32
N ALA A 156 1.48 3.68 -17.78
CA ALA A 156 0.95 4.31 -19.00
C ALA A 156 0.60 5.80 -18.78
N VAL A 157 0.17 6.15 -17.57
CA VAL A 157 -0.17 7.53 -17.16
C VAL A 157 1.09 8.34 -16.88
N LEU A 158 2.04 7.77 -16.13
CA LEU A 158 3.34 8.36 -15.81
C LEU A 158 4.30 8.19 -16.99
N ARG A 159 4.18 9.08 -17.97
CA ARG A 159 5.06 9.05 -19.14
C ARG A 159 6.50 9.37 -18.74
N PRO A 160 7.50 8.76 -19.42
CA PRO A 160 8.87 9.18 -19.29
C PRO A 160 8.97 10.67 -19.64
N LEU A 161 9.60 11.45 -18.76
CA LEU A 161 9.89 12.85 -19.05
C LEU A 161 11.03 12.96 -20.06
N PRO A 162 11.03 13.99 -20.92
CA PRO A 162 12.17 14.26 -21.77
C PRO A 162 13.39 14.61 -20.90
N GLU A 163 14.58 14.17 -21.28
CA GLU A 163 15.81 14.52 -20.55
C GLU A 163 16.09 16.01 -20.53
N GLN A 164 15.51 16.75 -21.48
CA GLN A 164 15.61 18.19 -21.59
C GLN A 164 14.31 18.82 -22.06
N LEU A 165 13.91 19.89 -21.38
CA LEU A 165 12.79 20.75 -21.79
C LEU A 165 13.23 22.20 -21.76
N GLY A 166 13.24 22.85 -22.92
CA GLY A 166 13.86 24.17 -23.07
C GLY A 166 15.33 24.13 -22.61
N PRO A 167 15.77 25.06 -21.76
CA PRO A 167 17.13 25.07 -21.23
C PRO A 167 17.36 24.13 -20.04
N LEU A 168 16.31 23.56 -19.46
CA LEU A 168 16.37 22.72 -18.26
C LEU A 168 16.69 21.27 -18.61
N LYS A 169 17.50 20.63 -17.77
CA LYS A 169 17.66 19.17 -17.76
C LYS A 169 16.75 18.56 -16.70
N LEU A 170 16.09 17.47 -17.08
CA LEU A 170 15.12 16.78 -16.25
C LEU A 170 15.57 15.34 -15.99
N GLY A 171 15.28 14.85 -14.81
CA GLY A 171 15.43 13.45 -14.46
C GLY A 171 14.31 13.03 -13.53
N VAL A 172 13.87 11.81 -13.65
CA VAL A 172 12.87 11.22 -12.78
C VAL A 172 13.28 9.81 -12.38
N VAL A 173 13.05 9.48 -11.12
CA VAL A 173 13.13 8.12 -10.58
C VAL A 173 11.80 7.82 -9.92
N TYR A 174 11.23 6.69 -10.28
CA TYR A 174 10.04 6.15 -9.67
C TYR A 174 10.37 4.78 -9.09
N LEU A 175 10.12 4.59 -7.81
CA LEU A 175 10.27 3.34 -7.08
C LEU A 175 8.88 2.84 -6.72
N ALA A 176 8.45 1.76 -7.36
CA ALA A 176 7.20 1.11 -6.99
C ALA A 176 7.35 0.43 -5.64
N ALA A 177 6.30 0.50 -4.83
CA ALA A 177 6.21 -0.23 -3.59
C ALA A 177 6.34 -1.75 -3.79
N ALA A 178 6.59 -2.51 -2.71
CA ALA A 178 6.61 -3.97 -2.76
C ALA A 178 5.31 -4.53 -3.34
N ALA A 179 5.39 -5.69 -4.02
CA ALA A 179 4.26 -6.31 -4.73
C ALA A 179 3.00 -6.59 -3.88
N GLU A 180 3.12 -6.58 -2.57
CA GLU A 180 2.01 -6.70 -1.62
C GLU A 180 1.36 -5.34 -1.30
N ALA A 181 2.05 -4.22 -1.58
CA ALA A 181 1.51 -2.87 -1.45
C ALA A 181 0.64 -2.57 -2.68
N ARG A 182 -0.51 -1.96 -2.43
CA ARG A 182 -1.39 -1.52 -3.51
C ARG A 182 -0.74 -0.38 -4.28
N VAL A 183 -0.92 -0.35 -5.59
CA VAL A 183 -0.41 0.71 -6.49
C VAL A 183 -0.81 2.09 -5.95
N GLY A 184 0.15 2.99 -5.82
CA GLY A 184 -0.03 4.32 -5.25
C GLY A 184 -0.62 5.34 -6.22
N GLY A 185 -0.87 6.53 -5.69
CA GLY A 185 -1.44 7.67 -6.37
C GLY A 185 -0.42 8.72 -6.84
N ASP A 186 0.88 8.42 -6.76
CA ASP A 186 1.93 9.36 -7.17
C ASP A 186 1.77 9.84 -8.60
N LEU A 187 1.94 11.13 -8.78
CA LEU A 187 1.87 11.78 -10.09
C LEU A 187 2.96 12.84 -10.27
N TYR A 188 3.41 12.99 -11.49
CA TYR A 188 4.29 14.09 -11.90
C TYR A 188 4.09 14.41 -13.37
N GLU A 189 4.33 15.67 -13.73
CA GLU A 189 4.27 16.14 -15.12
C GLU A 189 5.09 17.42 -15.29
N VAL A 190 5.56 17.65 -16.50
CA VAL A 190 6.28 18.87 -16.89
C VAL A 190 5.72 19.38 -18.20
N ALA A 191 5.46 20.68 -18.29
CA ALA A 191 4.92 21.32 -19.47
C ALA A 191 5.58 22.69 -19.73
N SER A 192 5.76 23.04 -21.00
CA SER A 192 6.15 24.40 -21.39
C SER A 192 4.95 25.34 -21.41
N THR A 193 5.14 26.60 -21.06
CA THR A 193 4.14 27.67 -21.22
C THR A 193 4.31 28.39 -22.55
N LYS A 194 3.32 29.23 -22.91
CA LYS A 194 3.40 30.07 -24.14
C LYS A 194 4.55 31.08 -24.11
N ASP A 195 4.93 31.51 -22.89
CA ASP A 195 5.93 32.57 -22.67
C ASP A 195 7.31 31.98 -22.32
N ASN A 196 7.67 30.82 -22.89
CA ASN A 196 8.89 30.06 -22.63
C ASN A 196 9.12 29.62 -21.18
N GLY A 197 8.17 29.81 -20.28
CA GLY A 197 8.21 29.26 -18.93
C GLY A 197 8.05 27.74 -18.94
N ILE A 198 8.45 27.12 -17.85
CA ILE A 198 8.32 25.68 -17.64
C ILE A 198 7.58 25.46 -16.34
N ARG A 199 6.46 24.74 -16.41
CA ARG A 199 5.65 24.36 -15.26
C ARG A 199 5.80 22.89 -14.93
N LEU A 200 5.78 22.60 -13.65
CA LEU A 200 5.90 21.26 -13.11
C LEU A 200 4.78 21.03 -12.09
N ILE A 201 4.35 19.80 -11.99
CA ILE A 201 3.53 19.30 -10.91
C ILE A 201 4.13 17.99 -10.40
N ILE A 202 4.14 17.81 -9.10
CA ILE A 202 4.31 16.53 -8.43
C ILE A 202 3.24 16.44 -7.34
N GLY A 203 2.73 15.25 -7.07
CA GLY A 203 1.67 15.09 -6.09
C GLY A 203 1.42 13.63 -5.77
N ASP A 204 0.58 13.41 -4.77
CA ASP A 204 0.08 12.10 -4.38
C ASP A 204 -1.42 12.17 -4.13
N VAL A 205 -2.14 11.19 -4.65
CA VAL A 205 -3.60 11.03 -4.53
C VAL A 205 -3.91 10.27 -3.26
N ARG A 206 -4.82 10.78 -2.46
CA ARG A 206 -5.31 10.05 -1.30
C ARG A 206 -5.80 8.66 -1.67
N GLY A 207 -5.28 7.63 -0.99
CA GLY A 207 -5.68 6.24 -1.20
C GLY A 207 -4.79 5.50 -2.19
N LYS A 208 -5.13 4.24 -2.46
CA LYS A 208 -4.31 3.34 -3.29
C LYS A 208 -5.17 2.53 -4.25
N GLY A 209 -4.54 1.95 -5.27
CA GLY A 209 -5.16 1.10 -6.26
C GLY A 209 -5.72 1.85 -7.48
N LEU A 210 -6.54 1.19 -8.27
CA LEU A 210 -7.04 1.72 -9.55
C LEU A 210 -7.75 3.08 -9.43
N GLY A 211 -8.46 3.33 -8.33
CA GLY A 211 -9.12 4.62 -8.09
C GLY A 211 -8.11 5.76 -8.01
N ALA A 212 -7.02 5.59 -7.26
CA ALA A 212 -5.97 6.59 -7.16
C ALA A 212 -5.29 6.83 -8.51
N VAL A 213 -5.00 5.77 -9.28
CA VAL A 213 -4.44 5.88 -10.64
C VAL A 213 -5.39 6.66 -11.58
N GLU A 214 -6.71 6.45 -11.47
CA GLU A 214 -7.69 7.16 -12.29
C GLU A 214 -7.73 8.66 -11.95
N VAL A 215 -7.64 9.02 -10.65
CA VAL A 215 -7.55 10.40 -10.20
C VAL A 215 -6.23 11.04 -10.67
N ALA A 216 -5.10 10.35 -10.52
CA ALA A 216 -3.80 10.81 -10.99
C ALA A 216 -3.81 11.08 -12.51
N ALA A 217 -4.40 10.18 -13.30
CA ALA A 217 -4.56 10.34 -14.74
C ALA A 217 -5.41 11.57 -15.11
N ASP A 218 -6.48 11.83 -14.38
CA ASP A 218 -7.34 13.01 -14.59
C ASP A 218 -6.57 14.30 -14.29
N ILE A 219 -5.85 14.35 -13.18
CA ILE A 219 -5.01 15.51 -12.80
C ILE A 219 -3.93 15.77 -13.84
N ILE A 220 -3.17 14.74 -14.25
CA ILE A 220 -2.12 14.89 -15.26
C ILE A 220 -2.70 15.38 -16.60
N GLY A 221 -3.83 14.79 -17.04
CA GLY A 221 -4.50 15.19 -18.26
C GLY A 221 -4.93 16.66 -18.25
N ARG A 222 -5.53 17.11 -17.13
CA ARG A 222 -5.92 18.50 -16.92
C ARG A 222 -4.72 19.44 -16.80
N PHE A 223 -3.68 19.02 -16.10
CA PHE A 223 -2.46 19.83 -16.00
C PHE A 223 -1.87 20.08 -17.37
N ARG A 224 -1.76 19.08 -18.24
CA ARG A 224 -1.31 19.24 -19.64
C ARG A 224 -2.13 20.24 -20.41
N GLU A 225 -3.45 20.25 -20.19
CA GLU A 225 -4.38 21.19 -20.86
C GLU A 225 -4.17 22.62 -20.34
N VAL A 226 -4.13 22.82 -19.02
CA VAL A 226 -4.15 24.16 -18.44
C VAL A 226 -2.75 24.79 -18.29
N ALA A 227 -1.70 24.01 -18.12
CA ALA A 227 -0.35 24.51 -17.86
C ALA A 227 0.19 25.38 -18.98
N HIS A 228 -0.23 25.13 -20.22
CA HIS A 228 0.27 25.88 -21.38
C HIS A 228 -0.34 27.28 -21.50
N GLY A 229 -1.61 27.47 -21.18
CA GLY A 229 -2.38 28.67 -21.50
C GLY A 229 -2.86 29.53 -20.33
N VAL A 230 -2.70 29.07 -19.08
CA VAL A 230 -3.21 29.77 -17.89
C VAL A 230 -2.16 30.70 -17.32
N GLY A 231 -2.56 31.89 -16.84
CA GLY A 231 -1.64 32.95 -16.45
C GLY A 231 -0.79 32.67 -15.21
N THR A 232 -1.37 32.09 -14.15
CA THR A 232 -0.68 31.92 -12.85
C THR A 232 -0.82 30.50 -12.29
N LEU A 233 0.11 30.11 -11.39
CA LEU A 233 0.03 28.81 -10.69
C LEU A 233 -1.25 28.67 -9.87
N ASN A 234 -1.75 29.74 -9.25
CA ASN A 234 -3.02 29.72 -8.52
C ASN A 234 -4.19 29.37 -9.44
N GLU A 235 -4.24 29.96 -10.63
CA GLU A 235 -5.28 29.62 -11.61
C GLU A 235 -5.18 28.19 -12.10
N VAL A 236 -3.95 27.67 -12.28
CA VAL A 236 -3.73 26.25 -12.58
C VAL A 236 -4.31 25.38 -11.45
N ALA A 237 -3.94 25.66 -10.19
CA ALA A 237 -4.44 24.93 -9.03
C ALA A 237 -5.97 24.96 -8.95
N HIS A 238 -6.59 26.12 -9.11
CA HIS A 238 -8.06 26.25 -9.10
C HIS A 238 -8.75 25.46 -10.22
N ARG A 239 -8.15 25.40 -11.42
CA ARG A 239 -8.72 24.60 -12.51
C ARG A 239 -8.58 23.11 -12.27
N LEU A 240 -7.50 22.66 -11.67
CA LEU A 240 -7.32 21.27 -11.26
C LEU A 240 -8.33 20.90 -10.17
N ASP A 241 -8.45 21.72 -9.13
CA ASP A 241 -9.39 21.55 -8.03
C ASP A 241 -10.85 21.48 -8.50
N ALA A 242 -11.27 22.45 -9.33
CA ALA A 242 -12.60 22.45 -9.92
C ALA A 242 -12.86 21.22 -10.81
N GLY A 243 -11.83 20.68 -11.42
CA GLY A 243 -11.89 19.44 -12.18
C GLY A 243 -12.16 18.23 -11.30
N LEU A 244 -11.44 18.09 -10.21
CA LEU A 244 -11.62 17.03 -9.21
C LEU A 244 -13.04 17.08 -8.66
N SER A 245 -13.47 18.22 -8.14
CA SER A 245 -14.77 18.39 -7.51
C SER A 245 -15.94 18.05 -8.45
N ARG A 246 -15.81 18.36 -9.74
CA ARG A 246 -16.86 18.03 -10.74
C ARG A 246 -16.95 16.54 -11.04
N ARG A 247 -15.85 15.82 -11.05
CA ARG A 247 -15.81 14.40 -11.45
C ARG A 247 -16.02 13.46 -10.28
N TRP A 248 -15.40 13.75 -9.15
CA TRP A 248 -15.27 12.85 -8.01
C TRP A 248 -16.16 13.23 -6.82
N GLY A 249 -16.83 14.39 -6.88
CA GLY A 249 -17.61 14.93 -5.77
C GLY A 249 -16.75 15.85 -4.88
N GLN A 250 -17.44 16.65 -4.10
CA GLN A 250 -16.78 17.62 -3.23
C GLN A 250 -16.27 16.92 -1.98
N TYR A 251 -14.97 17.06 -1.68
CA TYR A 251 -14.27 16.50 -0.51
C TYR A 251 -14.14 14.96 -0.44
N GLU A 252 -14.57 14.23 -1.45
CA GLU A 252 -14.41 12.77 -1.46
C GLU A 252 -12.98 12.35 -1.82
N GLU A 253 -12.39 13.01 -2.83
CA GLU A 253 -11.04 12.77 -3.31
C GLU A 253 -10.21 14.05 -3.22
N PHE A 254 -8.98 13.94 -2.75
CA PHE A 254 -8.03 15.04 -2.72
C PHE A 254 -6.62 14.59 -3.09
N VAL A 255 -5.83 15.52 -3.55
CA VAL A 255 -4.47 15.30 -4.03
C VAL A 255 -3.55 16.30 -3.35
N THR A 256 -2.54 15.83 -2.64
CA THR A 256 -1.42 16.69 -2.24
C THR A 256 -0.62 17.03 -3.49
N ALA A 257 -0.34 18.28 -3.72
CA ALA A 257 0.39 18.68 -4.93
C ALA A 257 1.34 19.84 -4.67
N LEU A 258 2.47 19.82 -5.35
CA LEU A 258 3.38 20.94 -5.46
C LEU A 258 3.44 21.37 -6.92
N LEU A 259 3.09 22.61 -7.17
CA LEU A 259 3.19 23.26 -8.47
C LEU A 259 4.40 24.19 -8.48
N ALA A 260 5.22 24.11 -9.52
CA ALA A 260 6.34 25.02 -9.70
C ALA A 260 6.35 25.61 -11.10
N GLU A 261 6.83 26.84 -11.23
CA GLU A 261 7.04 27.53 -12.49
C GLU A 261 8.45 28.09 -12.52
N ILE A 262 9.18 27.76 -13.56
CA ILE A 262 10.52 28.30 -13.83
C ILE A 262 10.41 29.21 -15.03
N ASP A 263 10.81 30.48 -14.84
CA ASP A 263 10.99 31.49 -15.88
C ASP A 263 12.47 31.53 -16.28
N PRO A 264 12.84 30.96 -17.45
CA PRO A 264 14.23 30.90 -17.88
C PRO A 264 14.83 32.27 -18.22
N ASP A 265 13.97 33.21 -18.65
CA ASP A 265 14.44 34.56 -19.06
C ASP A 265 14.83 35.42 -17.85
N ARG A 266 14.20 35.12 -16.68
CA ARG A 266 14.44 35.82 -15.42
C ARG A 266 15.20 35.00 -14.40
N GLY A 267 15.48 33.72 -14.67
CA GLY A 267 16.05 32.79 -13.69
C GLY A 267 15.23 32.76 -12.38
N LYS A 268 13.92 32.73 -12.51
CA LYS A 268 12.98 32.84 -11.40
C LYS A 268 12.26 31.50 -11.20
N LEU A 269 12.22 31.05 -9.97
CA LEU A 269 11.41 29.89 -9.53
C LEU A 269 10.25 30.40 -8.69
N THR A 270 9.04 29.98 -9.04
CA THR A 270 7.82 30.24 -8.27
C THR A 270 7.23 28.89 -7.84
N ILE A 271 6.87 28.76 -6.58
CA ILE A 271 6.32 27.53 -5.99
C ILE A 271 4.95 27.83 -5.37
N LEU A 272 4.00 26.96 -5.61
CA LEU A 272 2.71 26.89 -4.91
C LEU A 272 2.58 25.49 -4.32
N ASN A 273 2.51 25.40 -3.00
CA ASN A 273 2.38 24.14 -2.30
C ASN A 273 0.91 23.94 -1.84
N CYS A 274 0.33 22.83 -2.28
CA CYS A 274 -1.03 22.38 -1.94
C CYS A 274 -0.94 21.13 -1.02
N GLY A 275 -0.34 21.27 0.16
CA GLY A 275 -0.24 20.21 1.17
C GLY A 275 0.76 19.10 0.86
N HIS A 276 1.75 19.36 -0.01
CA HIS A 276 2.76 18.39 -0.44
C HIS A 276 4.11 18.63 0.27
N PRO A 277 5.00 17.62 0.37
CA PRO A 277 6.35 17.84 0.90
C PRO A 277 7.08 18.99 0.21
N PRO A 278 7.81 19.86 0.97
CA PRO A 278 8.52 20.99 0.41
C PRO A 278 9.72 20.54 -0.44
N PRO A 279 10.00 21.18 -1.60
CA PRO A 279 11.10 20.77 -2.45
C PRO A 279 12.45 21.23 -1.88
N ILE A 280 13.52 20.60 -2.36
CA ILE A 280 14.89 20.90 -1.94
C ILE A 280 15.60 21.63 -3.09
N LEU A 281 16.08 22.83 -2.82
CA LEU A 281 16.96 23.58 -3.71
C LEU A 281 18.42 23.25 -3.38
N ILE A 282 19.16 22.84 -4.39
CA ILE A 282 20.59 22.50 -4.28
C ILE A 282 21.36 23.50 -5.17
N SER A 283 22.04 24.44 -4.52
CA SER A 283 22.85 25.45 -5.18
C SER A 283 24.34 25.14 -5.00
N PRO A 284 25.16 25.24 -6.05
CA PRO A 284 26.62 25.15 -5.90
C PRO A 284 27.21 26.23 -4.98
N GLU A 285 26.54 27.35 -4.86
CA GLU A 285 26.99 28.51 -4.07
C GLU A 285 26.43 28.53 -2.66
N ASP A 286 25.11 28.28 -2.54
CA ASP A 286 24.36 28.45 -1.28
C ASP A 286 24.12 27.12 -0.54
N GLY A 287 24.50 25.99 -1.17
CA GLY A 287 24.32 24.65 -0.58
C GLY A 287 22.92 24.10 -0.75
N VAL A 288 22.42 23.35 0.24
CA VAL A 288 21.14 22.63 0.21
C VAL A 288 20.14 23.32 1.12
N THR A 289 19.02 23.74 0.57
CA THR A 289 17.95 24.46 1.28
C THR A 289 16.59 23.82 1.00
N VAL A 290 15.81 23.51 2.04
CA VAL A 290 14.41 23.13 1.91
C VAL A 290 13.58 24.40 1.70
N LEU A 291 12.78 24.43 0.64
CA LEU A 291 11.97 25.60 0.28
C LEU A 291 10.58 25.47 0.90
N GLU A 292 10.45 25.89 2.15
CA GLU A 292 9.16 25.91 2.85
C GLU A 292 8.32 27.10 2.42
N VAL A 293 7.09 26.82 2.02
CA VAL A 293 6.09 27.86 1.73
C VAL A 293 5.43 28.30 3.03
N ARG A 294 5.46 29.60 3.34
CA ARG A 294 4.97 30.15 4.62
C ARG A 294 3.48 29.90 4.89
N ALA A 295 2.67 29.87 3.84
CA ALA A 295 1.24 29.64 3.92
C ALA A 295 0.81 28.73 2.77
N PRO A 296 0.97 27.39 2.92
CA PRO A 296 0.57 26.44 1.89
C PRO A 296 -0.94 26.48 1.67
N ALA A 297 -1.37 26.22 0.44
CA ALA A 297 -2.77 26.01 0.12
C ALA A 297 -3.23 24.63 0.65
N PRO A 298 -4.53 24.43 0.91
CA PRO A 298 -5.07 23.09 1.10
C PRO A 298 -4.79 22.19 -0.11
N PRO A 299 -4.80 20.87 0.05
CA PRO A 299 -4.71 19.93 -1.07
C PRO A 299 -5.75 20.22 -2.17
N LEU A 300 -5.42 19.87 -3.41
CA LEU A 300 -6.36 19.93 -4.53
C LEU A 300 -7.59 19.04 -4.25
N GLY A 301 -8.79 19.54 -4.51
CA GLY A 301 -10.07 18.98 -4.09
C GLY A 301 -10.59 19.59 -2.79
N LEU A 302 -9.73 20.30 -2.04
CA LEU A 302 -10.05 20.96 -0.77
C LEU A 302 -9.73 22.46 -0.76
N LEU A 303 -9.38 23.08 -1.90
CA LEU A 303 -8.97 24.49 -1.95
C LEU A 303 -10.04 25.45 -1.39
N THR A 304 -11.32 25.09 -1.51
CA THR A 304 -12.45 25.89 -0.99
C THR A 304 -12.51 25.93 0.54
N LEU A 305 -11.77 25.04 1.25
CA LEU A 305 -11.69 25.04 2.72
C LEU A 305 -10.68 26.09 3.24
N GLY A 306 -9.80 26.60 2.37
CA GLY A 306 -8.84 27.65 2.71
C GLY A 306 -9.44 29.04 2.50
N SER A 307 -8.98 30.01 3.30
CA SER A 307 -9.37 31.42 3.15
C SER A 307 -8.73 32.10 1.94
N ASP A 308 -7.62 31.56 1.43
CA ASP A 308 -6.84 32.04 0.29
C ASP A 308 -6.27 30.88 -0.52
N ALA A 309 -6.00 31.14 -1.81
CA ALA A 309 -5.40 30.17 -2.73
C ALA A 309 -3.94 29.78 -2.40
N GLY A 310 -3.49 30.02 -1.18
CA GLY A 310 -2.11 29.82 -0.73
C GLY A 310 -1.13 30.90 -1.17
N ALA A 311 -0.11 31.15 -0.36
CA ALA A 311 0.99 32.01 -0.74
C ALA A 311 1.93 31.30 -1.73
N LYS A 312 2.42 32.06 -2.70
CA LYS A 312 3.50 31.60 -3.57
C LYS A 312 4.84 31.96 -2.96
N GLU A 313 5.74 31.02 -2.92
CA GLU A 313 7.15 31.31 -2.65
C GLU A 313 7.85 31.63 -3.96
N VAL A 314 8.65 32.69 -3.96
CA VAL A 314 9.39 33.12 -5.15
C VAL A 314 10.85 33.25 -4.79
N CYS A 315 11.70 32.54 -5.52
CA CYS A 315 13.14 32.59 -5.32
C CYS A 315 13.89 32.67 -6.66
N THR A 316 15.16 33.01 -6.56
CA THR A 316 16.06 32.97 -7.69
C THR A 316 16.46 31.53 -7.97
N PHE A 317 16.43 31.12 -9.24
CA PHE A 317 16.95 29.86 -9.71
C PHE A 317 18.21 30.12 -10.55
N LYS A 318 19.35 30.00 -9.88
CA LYS A 318 20.64 30.37 -10.43
C LYS A 318 21.15 29.35 -11.46
N PRO A 319 22.12 29.71 -12.32
CA PRO A 319 22.81 28.74 -13.15
C PRO A 319 23.39 27.57 -12.34
N ASN A 320 23.24 26.37 -12.86
CA ASN A 320 23.59 25.08 -12.20
C ASN A 320 22.84 24.73 -10.93
N ASP A 321 21.88 25.52 -10.44
CA ASP A 321 20.98 25.11 -9.38
C ASP A 321 20.19 23.86 -9.80
N GLN A 322 19.84 23.06 -8.80
CA GLN A 322 19.01 21.88 -8.98
C GLN A 322 17.82 21.97 -8.01
N LEU A 323 16.63 21.67 -8.50
CA LEU A 323 15.41 21.56 -7.71
C LEU A 323 15.03 20.08 -7.63
N LEU A 324 15.03 19.52 -6.43
CA LEU A 324 14.58 18.17 -6.15
C LEU A 324 13.17 18.21 -5.55
N LEU A 325 12.23 17.60 -6.25
CA LEU A 325 10.86 17.38 -5.81
C LEU A 325 10.68 15.88 -5.52
N TYR A 326 9.83 15.54 -4.56
CA TYR A 326 9.66 14.16 -4.13
C TYR A 326 8.31 13.96 -3.47
N THR A 327 7.78 12.74 -3.53
CA THR A 327 6.58 12.32 -2.80
C THR A 327 6.95 11.83 -1.41
N ASP A 328 5.98 11.74 -0.51
CA ASP A 328 6.16 11.34 0.89
C ASP A 328 6.71 9.92 1.05
N GLY A 329 6.45 9.02 0.08
CA GLY A 329 7.06 7.68 0.07
C GLY A 329 8.59 7.68 0.12
N VAL A 330 9.25 8.81 -0.25
CA VAL A 330 10.69 8.95 -0.05
C VAL A 330 11.03 9.21 1.41
N THR A 331 10.35 10.17 2.05
CA THR A 331 10.63 10.61 3.42
C THR A 331 9.98 9.72 4.48
N GLU A 332 8.92 9.01 4.13
CA GLU A 332 8.24 8.04 4.99
C GLU A 332 8.86 6.63 4.91
N ALA A 333 9.79 6.41 3.97
CA ALA A 333 10.57 5.19 3.92
C ALA A 333 11.35 4.99 5.22
N ARG A 334 11.35 3.75 5.73
CA ARG A 334 11.88 3.43 7.06
C ARG A 334 12.99 2.39 6.99
N ASP A 335 13.98 2.57 7.83
CA ASP A 335 14.99 1.57 8.07
C ASP A 335 14.47 0.39 8.92
N PRO A 336 15.26 -0.69 9.15
CA PRO A 336 14.87 -1.80 10.02
C PRO A 336 14.57 -1.39 11.48
N SER A 337 15.09 -0.23 11.93
CA SER A 337 14.78 0.36 13.24
C SER A 337 13.51 1.21 13.24
N ARG A 338 12.83 1.33 12.09
CA ARG A 338 11.64 2.13 11.82
C ARG A 338 11.85 3.65 11.84
N GLU A 339 13.09 4.11 11.74
CA GLU A 339 13.41 5.53 11.58
C GLU A 339 13.14 5.97 10.14
N PHE A 340 12.62 7.18 9.97
CA PHE A 340 12.35 7.78 8.69
C PHE A 340 13.64 8.15 7.93
N TYR A 341 13.59 8.09 6.60
CA TYR A 341 14.71 8.48 5.76
C TYR A 341 14.91 10.00 5.81
N PRO A 342 16.04 10.51 6.33
CA PRO A 342 16.28 11.94 6.49
C PRO A 342 16.80 12.55 5.18
N LEU A 343 15.90 12.72 4.20
CA LEU A 343 16.24 13.07 2.82
C LEU A 343 17.11 14.33 2.71
N ASP A 344 16.81 15.40 3.44
CA ASP A 344 17.53 16.67 3.38
C ASP A 344 18.97 16.52 3.86
N GLU A 345 19.22 15.78 4.95
CA GLU A 345 20.56 15.47 5.46
C GLU A 345 21.34 14.60 4.46
N ARG A 346 20.68 13.62 3.87
CA ARG A 346 21.30 12.73 2.89
C ARG A 346 21.66 13.49 1.61
N VAL A 347 20.78 14.36 1.12
CA VAL A 347 21.06 15.22 -0.05
C VAL A 347 22.26 16.12 0.21
N ARG A 348 22.43 16.71 1.41
CA ARG A 348 23.62 17.50 1.77
C ARG A 348 24.93 16.70 1.61
N VAL A 349 24.89 15.40 1.91
CA VAL A 349 26.05 14.51 1.79
C VAL A 349 26.27 14.00 0.36
N LEU A 350 25.18 13.81 -0.40
CA LEU A 350 25.21 13.20 -1.73
C LEU A 350 25.43 14.22 -2.86
N ALA A 351 24.88 15.42 -2.75
CA ALA A 351 24.97 16.44 -3.80
C ALA A 351 26.41 16.80 -4.22
N PRO A 352 27.38 16.93 -3.30
CA PRO A 352 28.77 17.16 -3.71
C PRO A 352 29.40 16.00 -4.51
N LYS A 353 28.91 14.77 -4.34
CA LYS A 353 29.39 13.56 -5.02
C LYS A 353 28.85 13.47 -6.46
N ALA A 354 27.67 14.06 -6.70
CA ALA A 354 27.03 14.11 -8.02
C ALA A 354 27.68 15.13 -8.96
N GLN A 355 28.53 16.03 -8.46
CA GLN A 355 29.22 17.01 -9.28
C GLN A 355 30.41 16.37 -9.97
N PRO A 356 30.62 16.63 -11.30
CA PRO A 356 31.82 16.16 -11.97
C PRO A 356 33.04 16.80 -11.29
N LYS A 357 33.95 15.98 -10.78
CA LYS A 357 35.22 16.49 -10.21
C LYS A 357 36.03 17.21 -11.28
N LEU A 358 36.06 18.54 -11.26
CA LEU A 358 36.95 19.34 -12.03
C LEU A 358 38.40 19.03 -11.61
N THR A 359 39.24 18.66 -12.55
CA THR A 359 40.69 18.61 -12.31
C THR A 359 41.20 20.01 -12.05
N ARG A 360 42.33 20.17 -11.36
CA ARG A 360 43.03 21.45 -11.10
C ARG A 360 43.26 22.29 -12.35
N THR A 361 43.16 21.71 -13.54
CA THR A 361 43.31 22.33 -14.86
C THR A 361 41.98 22.64 -15.55
N GLY A 362 40.82 22.57 -14.85
CA GLY A 362 39.50 22.87 -15.43
C GLY A 362 38.96 21.82 -16.42
N LYS A 363 39.66 20.73 -16.66
CA LYS A 363 39.19 19.65 -17.55
C LYS A 363 38.41 18.59 -16.77
N VAL A 364 37.21 18.23 -17.24
CA VAL A 364 36.46 17.10 -16.77
C VAL A 364 37.26 15.82 -17.02
N ARG A 365 37.47 14.98 -16.01
CA ARG A 365 38.10 13.65 -16.19
C ARG A 365 37.32 12.85 -17.22
N ALA A 366 37.97 12.43 -18.30
CA ALA A 366 37.37 11.71 -19.43
C ALA A 366 36.91 10.29 -19.11
N ASN A 367 37.12 9.76 -17.90
CA ASN A 367 36.75 8.42 -17.50
C ASN A 367 35.73 8.45 -16.34
N GLY A 368 34.48 8.30 -16.68
CA GLY A 368 33.36 8.07 -15.77
C GLY A 368 32.42 9.27 -15.71
N THR A 369 31.24 9.12 -16.31
CA THR A 369 30.11 10.01 -16.05
C THR A 369 29.84 9.96 -14.53
N ALA A 370 29.92 11.12 -13.85
CA ALA A 370 29.54 11.17 -12.44
C ALA A 370 28.08 10.69 -12.31
N PRO A 371 27.75 9.86 -11.32
CA PRO A 371 26.38 9.42 -11.12
C PRO A 371 25.47 10.64 -10.91
N SER A 372 24.26 10.59 -11.44
CA SER A 372 23.29 11.67 -11.21
C SER A 372 22.94 11.73 -9.71
N LEU A 373 22.52 12.88 -9.23
CA LEU A 373 22.05 12.98 -7.84
C LEU A 373 20.86 12.02 -7.58
N LEU A 374 19.99 11.85 -8.57
CA LEU A 374 18.87 10.90 -8.47
C LEU A 374 19.34 9.46 -8.26
N ASP A 375 20.36 9.01 -9.00
CA ASP A 375 20.91 7.67 -8.83
C ASP A 375 21.52 7.49 -7.44
N LEU A 376 22.24 8.51 -6.96
CA LEU A 376 22.83 8.47 -5.63
C LEU A 376 21.77 8.43 -4.53
N VAL A 377 20.73 9.24 -4.63
CA VAL A 377 19.62 9.27 -3.65
C VAL A 377 18.85 7.95 -3.69
N LYS A 378 18.54 7.43 -4.88
CA LYS A 378 17.87 6.14 -5.06
C LYS A 378 18.66 5.00 -4.41
N ASP A 379 19.94 4.89 -4.73
CA ASP A 379 20.78 3.80 -4.21
C ASP A 379 20.98 3.92 -2.69
N ASP A 380 21.07 5.14 -2.16
CA ASP A 380 21.16 5.42 -0.74
C ASP A 380 19.86 5.08 -0.01
N LEU A 381 18.71 5.45 -0.57
CA LEU A 381 17.37 5.11 -0.04
C LEU A 381 17.16 3.60 0.02
N LEU A 382 17.40 2.89 -1.09
CA LEU A 382 17.25 1.43 -1.14
C LEU A 382 18.19 0.72 -0.15
N LYS A 383 19.41 1.25 0.04
CA LYS A 383 20.34 0.74 1.04
C LYS A 383 19.89 1.02 2.47
N TYR A 384 19.27 2.18 2.71
CA TYR A 384 18.76 2.59 4.02
C TYR A 384 17.59 1.70 4.46
N VAL A 385 16.65 1.48 3.57
CA VAL A 385 15.46 0.63 3.83
C VAL A 385 15.84 -0.86 3.91
N GLY A 386 16.81 -1.32 3.11
CA GLY A 386 17.24 -2.72 3.05
C GLY A 386 16.23 -3.69 2.41
N ALA A 387 15.09 -3.18 1.95
CA ALA A 387 14.00 -3.89 1.28
C ALA A 387 13.34 -2.97 0.25
N PRO A 388 12.45 -3.44 -0.64
CA PRO A 388 11.60 -2.55 -1.41
C PRO A 388 10.78 -1.64 -0.48
N PRO A 389 10.55 -0.36 -0.83
CA PRO A 389 9.82 0.58 0.01
C PRO A 389 8.37 0.12 0.23
N ASP A 390 7.78 0.52 1.38
CA ASP A 390 6.39 0.20 1.74
C ASP A 390 5.37 1.01 0.94
N ASP A 391 5.78 2.13 0.35
CA ASP A 391 4.97 2.98 -0.50
C ASP A 391 5.70 3.37 -1.78
N ASP A 392 4.93 3.80 -2.79
CA ASP A 392 5.49 4.36 -4.01
C ASP A 392 6.29 5.62 -3.70
N ALA A 393 7.41 5.81 -4.39
CA ALA A 393 8.29 6.93 -4.15
C ALA A 393 8.74 7.55 -5.49
N ALA A 394 8.35 8.79 -5.72
CA ALA A 394 8.78 9.56 -6.89
C ALA A 394 9.82 10.62 -6.51
N LEU A 395 10.84 10.75 -7.34
CA LEU A 395 11.87 11.79 -7.26
C LEU A 395 11.96 12.46 -8.62
N LEU A 396 11.75 13.77 -8.67
CA LEU A 396 11.89 14.59 -9.89
C LEU A 396 12.98 15.63 -9.66
N LEU A 397 14.02 15.61 -10.50
CA LEU A 397 15.12 16.55 -10.45
C LEU A 397 15.09 17.45 -11.67
N VAL A 398 15.11 18.75 -11.42
CA VAL A 398 15.22 19.79 -12.46
C VAL A 398 16.52 20.54 -12.28
N ARG A 399 17.34 20.60 -13.31
CA ARG A 399 18.64 21.29 -13.27
C ARG A 399 18.65 22.50 -14.21
N ALA A 400 19.03 23.64 -13.67
CA ALA A 400 19.30 24.86 -14.43
C ALA A 400 20.50 24.68 -15.36
N PRO A 401 20.52 25.38 -16.53
CA PRO A 401 21.68 25.41 -17.40
C PRO A 401 22.86 26.12 -16.73
N ALA A 402 24.07 25.91 -17.26
CA ALA A 402 25.23 26.63 -16.78
C ALA A 402 25.16 28.14 -17.08
N VAL A 403 24.41 28.52 -18.11
CA VAL A 403 24.12 29.92 -18.48
C VAL A 403 22.69 29.99 -18.97
N TRP A 404 21.90 30.92 -18.43
CA TRP A 404 20.54 31.14 -18.92
C TRP A 404 20.51 31.72 -20.34
N PRO A 405 19.54 31.33 -21.17
CA PRO A 405 19.33 31.95 -22.49
C PRO A 405 19.10 33.44 -22.28
N GLY A 406 19.89 34.27 -22.91
CA GLY A 406 19.79 35.75 -22.81
C GLY A 406 20.91 36.46 -22.04
N GLY A 407 21.76 35.70 -21.33
CA GLY A 407 23.02 36.21 -20.77
C GLY A 407 22.91 37.37 -19.75
N ARG A 408 21.70 37.68 -19.29
CA ARG A 408 21.48 38.70 -18.24
C ARG A 408 21.73 38.12 -16.86
N PRO A 409 22.49 38.84 -15.99
CA PRO A 409 22.56 38.45 -14.58
C PRO A 409 21.14 38.52 -13.99
N VAL A 410 20.75 37.46 -13.32
CA VAL A 410 19.43 37.35 -12.64
C VAL A 410 19.40 38.41 -11.54
N PRO A 411 18.48 39.38 -11.57
CA PRO A 411 18.38 40.37 -10.49
C PRO A 411 17.93 39.60 -9.22
N PRO A 412 18.50 39.94 -8.05
CA PRO A 412 18.07 39.33 -6.81
C PRO A 412 16.56 39.60 -6.60
N VAL A 413 15.81 38.57 -6.28
CA VAL A 413 14.40 38.73 -5.85
C VAL A 413 14.42 39.52 -4.54
N PRO A 414 13.72 40.66 -4.43
CA PRO A 414 13.70 41.45 -3.21
C PRO A 414 13.18 40.59 -2.08
N PRO A 415 13.77 40.66 -0.87
CA PRO A 415 13.26 39.93 0.29
C PRO A 415 11.79 40.30 0.54
N VAL A 416 10.96 39.31 0.72
CA VAL A 416 9.55 39.50 1.10
C VAL A 416 9.53 40.23 2.46
N PRO A 417 8.86 41.38 2.59
CA PRO A 417 8.83 42.11 3.84
C PRO A 417 8.24 41.25 4.97
N PRO A 418 8.78 41.35 6.19
CA PRO A 418 8.24 40.62 7.32
C PRO A 418 6.78 41.03 7.56
N ILE A 419 5.90 40.05 7.71
CA ILE A 419 4.51 40.28 8.08
C ILE A 419 4.53 40.88 9.49
N SER A 420 4.06 42.12 9.63
CA SER A 420 3.81 42.72 10.92
C SER A 420 2.72 41.90 11.62
N ARG A 421 3.08 41.28 12.74
CA ARG A 421 2.10 40.67 13.66
C ARG A 421 1.33 41.80 14.28
N THR A 422 0.08 42.00 13.88
CA THR A 422 -0.96 42.68 14.60
C THR A 422 -1.84 41.65 15.31
#